data_e137de11fcd87f717a0555eace7d473f
#
_entry.id   e137de11fcd87f717a0555eace7d473f
#
_cell.length_a   1.000
_cell.length_b   1.000
_cell.length_c   1.000
_cell.angle_alpha   90.00
_cell.angle_beta   90.00
_cell.angle_gamma   90.00
#
_symmetry.space_group_name_H-M   'P 1'
#
loop_
_entity.id
_entity.type
_entity.pdbx_description
1 polymer ?
#
loop_
_entity_poly.entity_id
_entity_poly.type
_entity_poly.pdbx_seq_one_letter_code
_entity_poly.pdbx_strand_id
1 'polypeptide(L)'
;MRFDPLYPLRPSPKYEGVRPLNIYLLRLLYILMFFVLGHLTWSHILTHILTHRGSWDPTNAVAWCVWTAFATLAGLGILRPLKMLPIILLEIFYKVLWLLLVAYPLWKHGTLATSPAADITAQFLWVILPIAAMPWGYAFTQYVYTPSQSRLATARRSAQPNTVPARP
;
A
#
# COMPACT_ATOMS: atom_id res chain seq x y z
N MET A 1 -16.28 -19.76 24.34
CA MET A 1 -15.97 -19.18 23.01
C MET A 1 -15.69 -20.32 22.04
N ARG A 2 -16.52 -20.48 21.00
CA ARG A 2 -16.27 -21.51 19.96
C ARG A 2 -15.17 -21.01 19.05
N PHE A 3 -14.04 -21.68 19.02
CA PHE A 3 -12.93 -21.37 18.12
C PHE A 3 -13.34 -21.81 16.70
N ASP A 4 -13.66 -20.86 15.80
CA ASP A 4 -13.91 -21.14 14.39
C ASP A 4 -12.59 -21.01 13.62
N PRO A 5 -11.97 -22.13 13.19
CA PRO A 5 -10.69 -22.10 12.50
C PRO A 5 -10.77 -21.42 11.13
N LEU A 6 -11.96 -21.29 10.55
CA LEU A 6 -12.20 -20.63 9.26
C LEU A 6 -12.46 -19.12 9.37
N TYR A 7 -12.58 -18.59 10.59
CA TYR A 7 -12.82 -17.15 10.83
C TYR A 7 -11.85 -16.23 10.06
N PRO A 8 -10.53 -16.49 9.98
CA PRO A 8 -9.60 -15.62 9.26
C PRO A 8 -9.85 -15.56 7.76
N LEU A 9 -10.50 -16.56 7.18
CA LEU A 9 -10.72 -16.69 5.74
C LEU A 9 -12.07 -16.13 5.27
N ARG A 10 -13.01 -15.88 6.20
CA ARG A 10 -14.35 -15.37 5.88
C ARG A 10 -14.39 -13.85 5.90
N PRO A 11 -15.09 -13.20 4.94
CA PRO A 11 -15.34 -11.77 5.00
C PRO A 11 -15.99 -11.37 6.33
N SER A 12 -15.50 -10.32 6.98
CA SER A 12 -16.01 -9.89 8.28
C SER A 12 -16.58 -8.47 8.20
N PRO A 13 -17.80 -8.23 8.73
CA PRO A 13 -18.39 -6.89 8.79
C PRO A 13 -17.55 -5.92 9.62
N LYS A 14 -16.76 -6.42 10.59
CA LYS A 14 -15.82 -5.63 11.39
C LYS A 14 -14.73 -4.94 10.52
N TYR A 15 -14.41 -5.52 9.37
CA TYR A 15 -13.37 -5.04 8.45
C TYR A 15 -13.94 -4.68 7.08
N GLU A 16 -15.12 -4.09 7.04
CA GLU A 16 -15.76 -3.60 5.81
C GLU A 16 -15.90 -4.70 4.73
N GLY A 17 -16.15 -5.95 5.15
CA GLY A 17 -16.26 -7.10 4.26
C GLY A 17 -14.91 -7.71 3.84
N VAL A 18 -13.79 -7.19 4.32
CA VAL A 18 -12.45 -7.77 4.05
C VAL A 18 -12.19 -8.97 4.98
N ARG A 19 -11.45 -9.95 4.48
CA ARG A 19 -11.03 -11.11 5.27
C ARG A 19 -10.05 -10.68 6.36
N PRO A 20 -10.20 -11.12 7.60
CA PRO A 20 -9.27 -10.81 8.68
C PRO A 20 -7.81 -11.17 8.35
N LEU A 21 -7.58 -12.26 7.60
CA LEU A 21 -6.25 -12.65 7.14
C LEU A 21 -5.55 -11.53 6.38
N ASN A 22 -6.25 -10.90 5.41
CA ASN A 22 -5.66 -9.78 4.65
C ASN A 22 -5.32 -8.59 5.55
N ILE A 23 -6.15 -8.33 6.58
CA ILE A 23 -5.88 -7.26 7.56
C ILE A 23 -4.61 -7.55 8.36
N TYR A 24 -4.42 -8.80 8.81
CA TYR A 24 -3.21 -9.18 9.54
C TYR A 24 -1.97 -9.14 8.65
N LEU A 25 -2.07 -9.62 7.40
CA LEU A 25 -0.98 -9.54 6.42
C LEU A 25 -0.61 -8.09 6.08
N LEU A 26 -1.59 -7.21 5.88
CA LEU A 26 -1.36 -5.79 5.66
C LEU A 26 -0.66 -5.14 6.86
N ARG A 27 -1.11 -5.44 8.10
CA ARG A 27 -0.45 -4.92 9.31
C ARG A 27 0.99 -5.41 9.41
N LEU A 28 1.24 -6.68 9.12
CA LEU A 28 2.59 -7.22 9.10
C LEU A 28 3.48 -6.49 8.08
N LEU A 29 2.97 -6.25 6.87
CA LEU A 29 3.68 -5.48 5.85
C LEU A 29 4.00 -4.06 6.32
N TYR A 30 3.02 -3.35 6.90
CA TYR A 30 3.24 -2.00 7.43
C TYR A 30 4.25 -1.99 8.57
N ILE A 31 4.26 -3.01 9.44
CA ILE A 31 5.26 -3.16 10.51
C ILE A 31 6.66 -3.35 9.89
N LEU A 32 6.79 -4.23 8.90
CA LEU A 32 8.06 -4.44 8.20
C LEU A 32 8.54 -3.16 7.49
N MET A 33 7.65 -2.46 6.80
CA MET A 33 7.99 -1.20 6.15
C MET A 33 8.41 -0.12 7.17
N PHE A 34 7.67 0.02 8.25
CA PHE A 34 7.96 1.06 9.24
C PHE A 34 9.26 0.79 10.00
N PHE A 35 9.45 -0.42 10.52
CA PHE A 35 10.61 -0.73 11.37
C PHE A 35 11.85 -1.11 10.54
N VAL A 36 11.73 -1.98 9.53
CA VAL A 36 12.90 -2.46 8.79
C VAL A 36 13.30 -1.43 7.73
N LEU A 37 12.40 -1.09 6.81
CA LEU A 37 12.71 -0.11 5.76
C LEU A 37 12.93 1.28 6.38
N GLY A 38 12.15 1.68 7.38
CA GLY A 38 12.30 2.94 8.08
C GLY A 38 13.67 3.06 8.76
N HIS A 39 14.10 2.03 9.48
CA HIS A 39 15.43 2.03 10.08
C HIS A 39 16.54 2.19 9.02
N LEU A 40 16.47 1.43 7.93
CA LEU A 40 17.46 1.49 6.86
C LEU A 40 17.52 2.87 6.19
N THR A 41 16.37 3.43 5.83
CA THR A 41 16.31 4.68 5.09
C THR A 41 16.65 5.89 5.94
N TRP A 42 16.12 5.96 7.17
CA TRP A 42 16.47 7.02 8.12
C TRP A 42 17.94 6.97 8.51
N SER A 43 18.50 5.79 8.78
CA SER A 43 19.92 5.65 9.10
C SER A 43 20.80 6.16 7.95
N HIS A 44 20.45 5.84 6.70
CA HIS A 44 21.18 6.28 5.54
C HIS A 44 21.18 7.81 5.39
N ILE A 45 20.00 8.44 5.49
CA ILE A 45 19.85 9.90 5.41
C ILE A 45 20.60 10.60 6.55
N LEU A 46 20.38 10.15 7.79
CA LEU A 46 21.02 10.76 8.96
C LEU A 46 22.54 10.63 8.92
N THR A 47 23.07 9.47 8.52
CA THR A 47 24.50 9.26 8.36
C THR A 47 25.08 10.22 7.32
N HIS A 48 24.41 10.41 6.18
CA HIS A 48 24.87 11.32 5.15
C HIS A 48 24.91 12.78 5.63
N ILE A 49 23.85 13.22 6.32
CA ILE A 49 23.77 14.57 6.90
C ILE A 49 24.85 14.79 7.97
N LEU A 50 25.02 13.86 8.90
CA LEU A 50 25.92 13.99 10.03
C LEU A 50 27.40 13.89 9.61
N THR A 51 27.73 13.11 8.58
CA THR A 51 29.10 12.93 8.12
C THR A 51 29.53 13.95 7.06
N HIS A 52 28.67 14.88 6.66
CA HIS A 52 28.94 15.93 5.67
C HIS A 52 29.65 15.41 4.40
N ARG A 53 29.21 14.25 3.87
CA ARG A 53 29.80 13.57 2.71
C ARG A 53 29.44 14.23 1.38
N GLY A 54 29.73 15.52 1.22
CA GLY A 54 29.59 16.22 -0.07
C GLY A 54 28.15 16.36 -0.59
N SER A 55 28.01 16.71 -1.85
CA SER A 55 26.70 16.81 -2.53
C SER A 55 26.16 15.44 -2.89
N TRP A 56 24.87 15.23 -2.64
CA TRP A 56 24.15 14.05 -3.14
C TRP A 56 23.91 14.16 -4.64
N ASP A 57 23.99 13.04 -5.35
CA ASP A 57 23.35 12.96 -6.65
C ASP A 57 21.84 13.22 -6.47
N PRO A 58 21.27 14.22 -7.19
CA PRO A 58 19.88 14.62 -6.99
C PRO A 58 18.88 13.49 -7.19
N THR A 59 19.10 12.62 -8.17
CA THR A 59 18.22 11.50 -8.48
C THR A 59 18.21 10.46 -7.35
N ASN A 60 19.40 10.14 -6.86
CA ASN A 60 19.54 9.21 -5.73
C ASN A 60 18.94 9.79 -4.44
N ALA A 61 19.14 11.08 -4.19
CA ALA A 61 18.53 11.78 -3.06
C ALA A 61 17.00 11.69 -3.05
N VAL A 62 16.36 11.93 -4.20
CA VAL A 62 14.90 11.79 -4.35
C VAL A 62 14.45 10.37 -4.02
N ALA A 63 15.14 9.34 -4.50
CA ALA A 63 14.80 7.95 -4.20
C ALA A 63 14.81 7.67 -2.70
N TRP A 64 15.86 8.09 -1.98
CA TRP A 64 15.96 7.93 -0.52
C TRP A 64 14.88 8.72 0.23
N CYS A 65 14.57 9.94 -0.18
CA CYS A 65 13.50 10.74 0.40
C CYS A 65 12.14 10.05 0.22
N VAL A 66 11.84 9.54 -0.96
CA VAL A 66 10.60 8.82 -1.25
C VAL A 66 10.49 7.56 -0.41
N TRP A 67 11.52 6.73 -0.34
CA TRP A 67 11.50 5.52 0.48
C TRP A 67 11.35 5.82 1.98
N THR A 68 12.00 6.88 2.46
CA THR A 68 11.84 7.31 3.85
C THR A 68 10.43 7.82 4.15
N ALA A 69 9.83 8.58 3.24
CA ALA A 69 8.44 9.02 3.37
C ALA A 69 7.47 7.83 3.39
N PHE A 70 7.65 6.86 2.50
CA PHE A 70 6.87 5.60 2.50
C PHE A 70 6.96 4.88 3.82
N ALA A 71 8.18 4.64 4.29
CA ALA A 71 8.41 3.92 5.53
C ALA A 71 7.77 4.65 6.72
N THR A 72 7.87 5.98 6.77
CA THR A 72 7.27 6.79 7.84
C THR A 72 5.74 6.72 7.80
N LEU A 73 5.15 6.88 6.62
CA LEU A 73 3.69 6.82 6.46
C LEU A 73 3.13 5.41 6.69
N ALA A 74 3.93 4.36 6.49
CA ALA A 74 3.54 2.99 6.81
C ALA A 74 3.17 2.82 8.29
N GLY A 75 3.74 3.63 9.19
CA GLY A 75 3.34 3.67 10.61
C GLY A 75 1.85 3.95 10.80
N LEU A 76 1.24 4.80 9.98
CA LEU A 76 -0.21 5.04 10.00
C LEU A 76 -1.00 3.81 9.52
N GLY A 77 -0.40 3.03 8.61
CA GLY A 77 -1.00 1.80 8.09
C GLY A 77 -1.12 0.71 9.15
N ILE A 78 -0.25 0.67 10.15
CA ILE A 78 -0.34 -0.26 11.30
C ILE A 78 -1.66 -0.05 12.04
N LEU A 79 -2.06 1.21 12.23
CA LEU A 79 -3.27 1.59 12.94
C LEU A 79 -4.52 1.45 12.06
N ARG A 80 -4.43 1.88 10.80
CA ARG A 80 -5.57 1.96 9.87
C ARG A 80 -5.24 1.32 8.50
N PRO A 81 -5.08 -0.03 8.44
CA PRO A 81 -4.54 -0.71 7.27
C PRO A 81 -5.35 -0.48 5.99
N LEU A 82 -6.69 -0.47 6.05
CA LEU A 82 -7.52 -0.26 4.87
C LEU A 82 -7.48 1.20 4.35
N LYS A 83 -7.33 2.18 5.24
CA LYS A 83 -7.25 3.59 4.82
C LYS A 83 -5.91 3.96 4.17
N MET A 84 -4.86 3.21 4.47
CA MET A 84 -3.51 3.43 3.95
C MET A 84 -3.17 2.51 2.76
N LEU A 85 -4.14 1.77 2.21
CA LEU A 85 -3.95 0.94 1.01
C LEU A 85 -3.28 1.66 -0.18
N PRO A 86 -3.48 2.98 -0.43
CA PRO A 86 -2.76 3.67 -1.48
C PRO A 86 -1.23 3.57 -1.38
N ILE A 87 -0.68 3.47 -0.16
CA ILE A 87 0.76 3.27 0.05
C ILE A 87 1.21 1.91 -0.49
N ILE A 88 0.47 0.85 -0.19
CA ILE A 88 0.77 -0.50 -0.70
C ILE A 88 0.55 -0.58 -2.21
N LEU A 89 -0.49 0.06 -2.75
CA LEU A 89 -0.73 0.13 -4.20
C LEU A 89 0.44 0.80 -4.91
N LEU A 90 0.92 1.93 -4.39
CA LEU A 90 2.05 2.64 -4.96
C LEU A 90 3.34 1.79 -4.84
N GLU A 91 3.54 1.08 -3.72
CA GLU A 91 4.65 0.14 -3.55
C GLU A 91 4.63 -0.98 -4.60
N ILE A 92 3.48 -1.61 -4.81
CA ILE A 92 3.31 -2.63 -5.84
C ILE A 92 3.61 -2.04 -7.22
N PHE A 93 3.05 -0.87 -7.52
CA PHE A 93 3.12 -0.28 -8.83
C PHE A 93 4.56 0.08 -9.24
N TYR A 94 5.32 0.79 -8.40
CA TYR A 94 6.69 1.17 -8.77
C TYR A 94 7.64 -0.03 -8.84
N LYS A 95 7.44 -1.05 -7.97
CA LYS A 95 8.25 -2.29 -8.04
C LYS A 95 7.95 -3.08 -9.30
N VAL A 96 6.69 -3.21 -9.67
CA VAL A 96 6.30 -3.87 -10.92
C VAL A 96 6.84 -3.13 -12.13
N LEU A 97 6.77 -1.78 -12.15
CA LEU A 97 7.37 -0.98 -13.22
C LEU A 97 8.88 -1.22 -13.33
N TRP A 98 9.61 -1.23 -12.21
CA TRP A 98 11.03 -1.55 -12.23
C TRP A 98 11.31 -2.93 -12.81
N LEU A 99 10.57 -3.95 -12.35
CA LEU A 99 10.75 -5.32 -12.81
C LEU A 99 10.48 -5.46 -14.32
N LEU A 100 9.50 -4.73 -14.85
CA LEU A 100 9.15 -4.76 -16.27
C LEU A 100 10.10 -3.94 -17.14
N LEU A 101 10.47 -2.74 -16.69
CA LEU A 101 11.21 -1.78 -17.52
C LEU A 101 12.73 -1.91 -17.38
N VAL A 102 13.23 -2.38 -16.25
CA VAL A 102 14.67 -2.49 -15.97
C VAL A 102 15.11 -3.94 -15.85
N ALA A 103 14.50 -4.71 -14.95
CA ALA A 103 14.95 -6.07 -14.68
C ALA A 103 14.69 -7.03 -15.85
N TYR A 104 13.51 -6.99 -16.46
CA TYR A 104 13.15 -7.90 -17.54
C TYR A 104 14.04 -7.75 -18.79
N PRO A 105 14.33 -6.56 -19.33
CA PRO A 105 15.28 -6.41 -20.46
C PRO A 105 16.68 -6.90 -20.12
N LEU A 106 17.20 -6.58 -18.95
CA LEU A 106 18.54 -7.04 -18.53
C LEU A 106 18.58 -8.58 -18.38
N TRP A 107 17.54 -9.16 -17.84
CA TRP A 107 17.41 -10.62 -17.74
C TRP A 107 17.34 -11.27 -19.12
N LYS A 108 16.54 -10.73 -20.05
CA LYS A 108 16.41 -11.24 -21.41
C LYS A 108 17.75 -11.21 -22.17
N HIS A 109 18.59 -10.23 -21.90
CA HIS A 109 19.94 -10.12 -22.50
C HIS A 109 21.03 -10.87 -21.69
N GLY A 110 20.68 -11.57 -20.62
CA GLY A 110 21.61 -12.32 -19.79
C GLY A 110 22.61 -11.48 -18.98
N THR A 111 22.37 -10.17 -18.87
CA THR A 111 23.29 -9.22 -18.22
C THR A 111 22.84 -8.80 -16.82
N LEU A 112 21.66 -9.25 -16.35
CA LEU A 112 21.10 -8.82 -15.06
C LEU A 112 22.04 -9.16 -13.89
N ALA A 113 22.58 -10.37 -13.84
CA ALA A 113 23.40 -10.84 -12.72
C ALA A 113 24.71 -10.05 -12.54
N THR A 114 25.23 -9.46 -13.61
CA THR A 114 26.47 -8.66 -13.62
C THR A 114 26.19 -7.15 -13.55
N SER A 115 24.92 -6.74 -13.57
CA SER A 115 24.53 -5.34 -13.56
C SER A 115 24.36 -4.81 -12.13
N PRO A 116 24.53 -3.48 -11.91
CA PRO A 116 24.21 -2.84 -10.62
C PRO A 116 22.73 -2.96 -10.21
N ALA A 117 21.85 -3.36 -11.14
CA ALA A 117 20.43 -3.57 -10.89
C ALA A 117 20.10 -4.91 -10.21
N ALA A 118 21.05 -5.84 -10.11
CA ALA A 118 20.79 -7.19 -9.59
C ALA A 118 20.24 -7.18 -8.17
N ASP A 119 20.88 -6.45 -7.25
CA ASP A 119 20.50 -6.41 -5.83
C ASP A 119 19.12 -5.76 -5.62
N ILE A 120 18.85 -4.65 -6.32
CA ILE A 120 17.55 -3.97 -6.26
C ILE A 120 16.46 -4.88 -6.84
N THR A 121 16.76 -5.58 -7.92
CA THR A 121 15.81 -6.52 -8.53
C THR A 121 15.47 -7.66 -7.58
N ALA A 122 16.46 -8.25 -6.91
CA ALA A 122 16.23 -9.29 -5.92
C ALA A 122 15.33 -8.81 -4.77
N GLN A 123 15.53 -7.59 -4.29
CA GLN A 123 14.67 -6.97 -3.27
C GLN A 123 13.25 -6.70 -3.79
N PHE A 124 13.10 -6.29 -5.05
CA PHE A 124 11.79 -5.96 -5.62
C PHE A 124 10.97 -7.19 -5.98
N LEU A 125 11.56 -8.37 -6.15
CA LEU A 125 10.82 -9.62 -6.29
C LEU A 125 9.93 -9.93 -5.08
N TRP A 126 10.25 -9.41 -3.90
CA TRP A 126 9.39 -9.53 -2.71
C TRP A 126 8.05 -8.78 -2.85
N VAL A 127 7.82 -8.07 -3.97
CA VAL A 127 6.52 -7.47 -4.32
C VAL A 127 5.38 -8.48 -4.34
N ILE A 128 5.67 -9.75 -4.47
CA ILE A 128 4.67 -10.83 -4.39
C ILE A 128 3.93 -10.84 -3.03
N LEU A 129 4.58 -10.43 -1.95
CA LEU A 129 3.96 -10.39 -0.62
C LEU A 129 2.86 -9.32 -0.52
N PRO A 130 3.10 -8.03 -0.86
CA PRO A 130 2.04 -7.03 -0.87
C PRO A 130 0.95 -7.34 -1.91
N ILE A 131 1.28 -7.96 -3.06
CA ILE A 131 0.27 -8.40 -4.03
C ILE A 131 -0.67 -9.45 -3.41
N ALA A 132 -0.13 -10.43 -2.70
CA ALA A 132 -0.91 -11.49 -2.05
C ALA A 132 -1.72 -10.97 -0.84
N ALA A 133 -1.17 -10.01 -0.10
CA ALA A 133 -1.84 -9.43 1.08
C ALA A 133 -2.97 -8.46 0.69
N MET A 134 -2.92 -7.87 -0.52
CA MET A 134 -3.85 -6.86 -0.98
C MET A 134 -5.27 -7.40 -1.10
N PRO A 135 -6.29 -6.80 -0.46
CA PRO A 135 -7.68 -7.14 -0.69
C PRO A 135 -8.19 -6.47 -1.98
N TRP A 136 -7.85 -7.05 -3.13
CA TRP A 136 -8.12 -6.46 -4.45
C TRP A 136 -9.58 -6.08 -4.66
N GLY A 137 -10.53 -6.94 -4.25
CA GLY A 137 -11.96 -6.63 -4.37
C GLY A 137 -12.35 -5.35 -3.64
N TYR A 138 -11.86 -5.16 -2.41
CA TYR A 138 -12.07 -3.94 -1.64
C TYR A 138 -11.37 -2.73 -2.29
N ALA A 139 -10.12 -2.89 -2.72
CA ALA A 139 -9.37 -1.82 -3.34
C ALA A 139 -10.06 -1.32 -4.63
N PHE A 140 -10.51 -2.22 -5.50
CA PHE A 140 -11.24 -1.86 -6.72
C PHE A 140 -12.58 -1.17 -6.41
N THR A 141 -13.36 -1.69 -5.48
CA THR A 141 -14.64 -1.06 -5.11
C THR A 141 -14.44 0.31 -4.50
N GLN A 142 -13.43 0.49 -3.67
CA GLN A 142 -13.18 1.75 -2.96
C GLN A 142 -12.58 2.84 -3.86
N TYR A 143 -11.68 2.49 -4.78
CA TYR A 143 -10.93 3.48 -5.56
C TYR A 143 -11.40 3.63 -7.01
N VAL A 144 -12.03 2.60 -7.59
CA VAL A 144 -12.47 2.62 -8.98
C VAL A 144 -14.00 2.72 -9.11
N TYR A 145 -14.74 1.97 -8.27
CA TYR A 145 -16.21 1.88 -8.37
C TYR A 145 -16.96 2.68 -7.30
N THR A 146 -16.40 3.78 -6.79
CA THR A 146 -17.14 4.63 -5.84
C THR A 146 -18.45 5.09 -6.50
N PRO A 147 -19.63 4.63 -6.01
CA PRO A 147 -20.91 5.13 -6.54
C PRO A 147 -20.95 6.63 -6.28
N SER A 148 -21.18 7.43 -7.32
CA SER A 148 -21.31 8.87 -7.21
C SER A 148 -22.26 9.19 -6.06
N GLN A 149 -21.83 9.97 -5.08
CA GLN A 149 -22.64 10.39 -3.92
C GLN A 149 -23.97 11.04 -4.34
N SER A 150 -24.03 11.56 -5.55
CA SER A 150 -25.26 12.09 -6.17
C SER A 150 -26.38 11.05 -6.28
N ARG A 151 -26.06 9.77 -6.57
CA ARG A 151 -27.08 8.70 -6.65
C ARG A 151 -27.66 8.34 -5.28
N LEU A 152 -26.84 8.37 -4.22
CA LEU A 152 -27.31 8.12 -2.85
C LEU A 152 -28.13 9.28 -2.31
N ALA A 153 -27.79 10.53 -2.66
CA ALA A 153 -28.59 11.71 -2.31
C ALA A 153 -29.95 11.71 -3.00
N THR A 154 -30.01 11.31 -4.28
CA THR A 154 -31.27 11.19 -5.03
C THR A 154 -32.14 10.06 -4.48
N ALA A 155 -31.56 8.90 -4.18
CA ALA A 155 -32.29 7.77 -3.57
C ALA A 155 -32.82 8.12 -2.17
N ARG A 156 -32.10 8.87 -1.36
CA ARG A 156 -32.60 9.37 -0.06
C ARG A 156 -33.73 10.38 -0.23
N ARG A 157 -33.68 11.27 -1.22
CA ARG A 157 -34.75 12.23 -1.50
C ARG A 157 -36.05 11.56 -1.96
N SER A 158 -35.94 10.52 -2.79
CA SER A 158 -37.11 9.76 -3.24
C SER A 158 -37.70 8.84 -2.17
N ALA A 159 -36.92 8.47 -1.15
CA ALA A 159 -37.39 7.64 -0.04
C ALA A 159 -38.01 8.43 1.14
N GLN A 160 -37.93 9.75 1.11
CA GLN A 160 -38.51 10.61 2.15
C GLN A 160 -40.02 10.78 1.92
N PRO A 161 -40.91 10.27 2.79
CA PRO A 161 -42.36 10.48 2.62
C PRO A 161 -42.67 11.98 2.61
N ASN A 162 -43.50 12.39 1.65
CA ASN A 162 -44.08 13.76 1.62
C ASN A 162 -44.94 13.96 2.87
N THR A 163 -44.36 14.39 3.96
CA THR A 163 -45.11 14.94 5.10
C THR A 163 -45.64 16.28 4.69
N VAL A 164 -46.83 16.29 4.11
CA VAL A 164 -47.63 17.52 3.91
C VAL A 164 -47.93 18.06 5.30
N PRO A 165 -47.57 19.30 5.65
CA PRO A 165 -47.96 19.90 6.92
C PRO A 165 -49.47 20.09 6.90
N ALA A 166 -50.19 19.49 7.86
CA ALA A 166 -51.58 19.81 8.09
C ALA A 166 -51.71 21.30 8.39
N ARG A 167 -52.42 22.03 7.53
CA ARG A 167 -52.77 23.43 7.79
C ARG A 167 -53.78 23.47 8.95
N PRO A 168 -53.65 24.43 9.86
CA PRO A 168 -54.59 24.67 10.94
C PRO A 168 -55.96 25.18 10.46
#